data_5e129670fb3ac3a14c7e43d3ff7094fd
#
_entry.id   5e129670fb3ac3a14c7e43d3ff7094fd
#
_cell.length_a   1.000
_cell.length_b   1.000
_cell.length_c   1.000
_cell.angle_alpha   90.00
_cell.angle_beta   90.00
_cell.angle_gamma   90.00
#
_symmetry.space_group_name_H-M   'P 1'
#
loop_
_entity.id
_entity.type
_entity.pdbx_description
1 polymer ?
#
loop_
_entity_poly.entity_id
_entity_poly.type
_entity_poly.pdbx_seq_one_letter_code
_entity_poly.pdbx_strand_id
1 'polypeptide(L)'
;MKHFRFPIVALWATQAFGQDIAQRPLHEENQAVGDVPRVVSKDLDEFIERIREEWHAPGLAVAIVDGNNTWAKGYGYAVLNSTPVTPHTLYYTGSTTKSFTAAGISLLIDNASATSSVYPGLSWKTPVSHILRDDFVLSDEWATAHITLEDAMSHRTGYPSHDLAPAATAQGTTRLLRHLPMAAEPRTTFLYNNKMFGAMGHLIEVLTGSWLGDFFREYLWEPMGMNETFFSLRDAEQSGLVLAKEYYYNPDDGSYLQLPHEPSSGEEGAGSIVSNVLDYAKYLRIMMTESAPISKPGHREVKTPRTLVAPAMEPFTGPVSYALGWYTAILGDEQVYFHSGGVNMFISMMMMIPSQQIGVIVFTNTDVKAPQVIATHILSEHLGIPKDKRPDMNKQYKDRKKAELEHLQACASELYPSLPAPPLLPTLPIPDHVGEFHNTGFGTLEVVLDCSNSVVKCELRVLGMGGEAFAHLAPMIYLEPMSGNHWLGRGYMGGKKAQTVGIPILCVPVEFKVNILGKVSQIGVGLRLEGGDAPLVWFDRVIVPLEA
;
A
#
# COMPACT_ATOMS: atom_id res chain seq x y z
N MET A 1 4.73 5.96 -35.26
CA MET A 1 3.58 5.66 -34.43
C MET A 1 2.89 4.44 -35.02
N LYS A 2 3.09 3.26 -34.45
CA LYS A 2 2.40 2.04 -34.87
C LYS A 2 1.40 1.71 -33.77
N HIS A 3 0.11 1.76 -34.11
CA HIS A 3 -0.97 1.41 -33.19
C HIS A 3 -0.90 -0.06 -32.82
N PHE A 4 -0.91 -0.34 -31.54
CA PHE A 4 -1.07 -1.67 -30.97
C PHE A 4 -2.46 -2.16 -31.36
N ARG A 5 -2.60 -3.24 -32.08
CA ARG A 5 -3.88 -3.90 -32.35
C ARG A 5 -3.80 -5.31 -31.79
N PHE A 6 -4.55 -5.55 -30.73
CA PHE A 6 -4.88 -6.91 -30.32
C PHE A 6 -5.88 -7.50 -31.33
N PRO A 7 -5.81 -8.78 -31.66
CA PRO A 7 -6.83 -9.42 -32.47
C PRO A 7 -8.13 -9.49 -31.65
N ILE A 8 -9.11 -8.68 -32.03
CA ILE A 8 -10.45 -8.69 -31.48
C ILE A 8 -11.17 -9.91 -32.04
N VAL A 9 -11.55 -10.86 -31.19
CA VAL A 9 -12.61 -11.82 -31.51
C VAL A 9 -13.92 -11.05 -31.35
N ALA A 10 -14.39 -10.47 -32.45
CA ALA A 10 -15.64 -9.76 -32.49
C ALA A 10 -16.81 -10.75 -32.46
N LEU A 11 -17.52 -10.82 -31.34
CA LEU A 11 -18.91 -11.26 -31.33
C LEU A 11 -19.78 -10.01 -31.42
N TRP A 12 -20.47 -9.86 -32.54
CA TRP A 12 -21.46 -8.82 -32.79
C TRP A 12 -22.71 -9.06 -31.95
N ALA A 13 -23.02 -8.12 -31.05
CA ALA A 13 -24.37 -7.90 -30.59
C ALA A 13 -24.58 -6.39 -30.45
N THR A 14 -25.04 -5.76 -31.52
CA THR A 14 -25.59 -4.41 -31.52
C THR A 14 -26.95 -4.41 -30.84
N GLN A 15 -27.04 -3.78 -29.65
CA GLN A 15 -28.30 -3.13 -29.23
C GLN A 15 -27.95 -1.84 -28.50
N ALA A 16 -28.45 -0.74 -29.08
CA ALA A 16 -28.40 0.58 -28.53
C ALA A 16 -29.27 0.65 -27.25
N PHE A 17 -28.67 1.11 -26.16
CA PHE A 17 -29.41 1.66 -25.03
C PHE A 17 -28.81 3.02 -24.68
N GLY A 18 -29.38 4.05 -25.30
CA GLY A 18 -29.43 5.35 -24.66
C GLY A 18 -30.46 5.26 -23.54
N GLN A 19 -30.06 5.32 -22.32
CA GLN A 19 -30.95 5.58 -21.20
C GLN A 19 -30.40 6.73 -20.38
N ASP A 20 -31.26 7.72 -20.19
CA ASP A 20 -31.15 8.85 -19.31
C ASP A 20 -30.50 8.46 -17.97
N ILE A 21 -29.45 9.19 -17.62
CA ILE A 21 -28.94 9.23 -16.23
C ILE A 21 -29.99 10.08 -15.47
N ALA A 22 -31.10 9.47 -15.14
CA ALA A 22 -32.05 10.01 -14.18
C ALA A 22 -31.37 10.04 -12.81
N GLN A 23 -31.33 11.21 -12.19
CA GLN A 23 -30.93 11.41 -10.79
C GLN A 23 -31.63 10.35 -9.92
N ARG A 24 -30.89 9.35 -9.44
CA ARG A 24 -31.40 8.42 -8.43
C ARG A 24 -31.62 9.19 -7.13
N PRO A 25 -32.73 8.97 -6.42
CA PRO A 25 -33.02 9.65 -5.18
C PRO A 25 -32.02 9.27 -4.10
N LEU A 26 -31.57 10.26 -3.32
CA LEU A 26 -30.57 10.23 -2.25
C LEU A 26 -31.00 9.44 -0.99
N HIS A 27 -31.99 8.56 -1.08
CA HIS A 27 -32.53 7.75 0.03
C HIS A 27 -32.58 6.26 -0.31
N GLU A 28 -31.47 5.68 -0.75
CA GLU A 28 -31.31 4.24 -0.58
C GLU A 28 -30.55 4.01 0.72
N GLU A 29 -31.26 3.55 1.75
CA GLU A 29 -30.70 2.94 2.96
C GLU A 29 -29.65 1.89 2.57
N ASN A 30 -28.72 1.55 3.49
CA ASN A 30 -27.70 0.49 3.39
C ASN A 30 -28.29 -0.86 2.95
N GLN A 31 -28.89 -0.95 1.78
CA GLN A 31 -29.55 -2.16 1.30
C GLN A 31 -28.50 -3.10 0.70
N ALA A 32 -28.62 -4.37 1.08
CA ALA A 32 -27.84 -5.44 0.47
C ALA A 32 -28.29 -5.62 -1.00
N VAL A 33 -27.32 -5.84 -1.88
CA VAL A 33 -27.55 -6.12 -3.30
C VAL A 33 -27.13 -7.55 -3.60
N GLY A 34 -27.97 -8.28 -4.34
CA GLY A 34 -27.70 -9.63 -4.85
C GLY A 34 -28.32 -10.76 -4.03
N ASP A 35 -28.13 -11.99 -4.50
CA ASP A 35 -28.61 -13.20 -3.83
C ASP A 35 -27.81 -13.46 -2.56
N VAL A 36 -28.51 -13.83 -1.48
CA VAL A 36 -27.92 -14.02 -0.14
C VAL A 36 -27.19 -15.36 -0.07
N PRO A 37 -25.85 -15.37 0.07
CA PRO A 37 -25.07 -16.59 0.32
C PRO A 37 -25.46 -17.26 1.65
N ARG A 38 -25.18 -18.56 1.79
CA ARG A 38 -25.49 -19.31 3.03
C ARG A 38 -24.78 -18.73 4.26
N VAL A 39 -23.62 -18.15 4.09
CA VAL A 39 -22.82 -17.54 5.16
C VAL A 39 -23.42 -16.23 5.67
N VAL A 40 -24.27 -15.58 4.89
CA VAL A 40 -24.92 -14.32 5.28
C VAL A 40 -26.13 -14.61 6.16
N SER A 41 -26.01 -14.26 7.40
CA SER A 41 -27.04 -14.40 8.43
C SER A 41 -27.17 -13.08 9.20
N LYS A 42 -28.20 -12.97 10.02
CA LYS A 42 -28.34 -11.86 10.96
C LYS A 42 -27.14 -11.77 11.92
N ASP A 43 -26.62 -12.93 12.35
CA ASP A 43 -25.45 -12.99 13.22
C ASP A 43 -24.19 -12.43 12.55
N LEU A 44 -24.05 -12.60 11.22
CA LEU A 44 -22.96 -12.01 10.46
C LEU A 44 -23.07 -10.49 10.38
N ASP A 45 -24.28 -9.96 10.13
CA ASP A 45 -24.52 -8.51 10.14
C ASP A 45 -24.16 -7.89 11.50
N GLU A 46 -24.63 -8.50 12.59
CA GLU A 46 -24.31 -8.06 13.95
C GLU A 46 -22.81 -8.17 14.25
N PHE A 47 -22.15 -9.20 13.74
CA PHE A 47 -20.69 -9.34 13.86
C PHE A 47 -19.95 -8.23 13.14
N ILE A 48 -20.31 -7.96 11.88
CA ILE A 48 -19.65 -6.93 11.07
C ILE A 48 -19.82 -5.55 11.74
N GLU A 49 -21.02 -5.22 12.18
CA GLU A 49 -21.31 -3.93 12.81
C GLU A 49 -20.54 -3.77 14.13
N ARG A 50 -20.51 -4.84 14.95
CA ARG A 50 -19.72 -4.85 16.18
C ARG A 50 -18.22 -4.64 15.91
N ILE A 51 -17.65 -5.32 14.91
CA ILE A 51 -16.22 -5.13 14.54
C ILE A 51 -15.98 -3.71 14.04
N ARG A 52 -16.89 -3.15 13.21
CA ARG A 52 -16.81 -1.77 12.75
C ARG A 52 -16.75 -0.79 13.93
N GLU A 53 -17.64 -0.93 14.90
CA GLU A 53 -17.70 -0.07 16.09
C GLU A 53 -16.48 -0.25 16.99
N GLU A 54 -16.06 -1.48 17.27
CA GLU A 54 -14.88 -1.78 18.10
C GLU A 54 -13.57 -1.21 17.52
N TRP A 55 -13.48 -1.09 16.21
CA TRP A 55 -12.34 -0.49 15.51
C TRP A 55 -12.54 0.99 15.20
N HIS A 56 -13.65 1.58 15.61
CA HIS A 56 -13.99 2.99 15.33
C HIS A 56 -13.96 3.30 13.83
N ALA A 57 -14.36 2.35 12.98
CA ALA A 57 -14.42 2.58 11.54
C ALA A 57 -15.68 3.37 11.18
N PRO A 58 -15.57 4.58 10.58
CA PRO A 58 -16.75 5.37 10.22
C PRO A 58 -17.63 4.64 9.23
N GLY A 59 -17.01 3.99 8.23
CA GLY A 59 -17.71 3.23 7.22
C GLY A 59 -16.90 2.07 6.66
N LEU A 60 -17.60 1.03 6.24
CA LEU A 60 -17.02 -0.09 5.50
C LEU A 60 -18.03 -0.68 4.51
N ALA A 61 -17.52 -1.31 3.47
CA ALA A 61 -18.30 -2.06 2.50
C ALA A 61 -17.80 -3.50 2.44
N VAL A 62 -18.72 -4.45 2.33
CA VAL A 62 -18.42 -5.88 2.22
C VAL A 62 -19.07 -6.44 0.97
N ALA A 63 -18.33 -7.28 0.22
CA ALA A 63 -18.93 -8.16 -0.77
C ALA A 63 -18.49 -9.60 -0.56
N ILE A 64 -19.39 -10.53 -0.84
CA ILE A 64 -19.17 -11.97 -0.81
C ILE A 64 -19.55 -12.55 -2.17
N VAL A 65 -18.61 -13.22 -2.79
CA VAL A 65 -18.81 -14.01 -4.01
C VAL A 65 -18.98 -15.48 -3.60
N ASP A 66 -20.09 -16.10 -3.99
CA ASP A 66 -20.35 -17.51 -3.75
C ASP A 66 -20.82 -18.16 -5.07
N GLY A 67 -19.90 -18.79 -5.76
CA GLY A 67 -20.11 -19.27 -7.12
C GLY A 67 -20.50 -18.12 -8.07
N ASN A 68 -21.70 -18.23 -8.66
CA ASN A 68 -22.23 -17.20 -9.56
C ASN A 68 -22.93 -16.04 -8.83
N ASN A 69 -23.15 -16.15 -7.53
CA ASN A 69 -23.85 -15.14 -6.75
C ASN A 69 -22.86 -14.11 -6.19
N THR A 70 -23.34 -12.89 -6.03
CA THR A 70 -22.64 -11.82 -5.32
C THR A 70 -23.62 -11.14 -4.39
N TRP A 71 -23.27 -11.09 -3.12
CA TRP A 71 -23.95 -10.28 -2.13
C TRP A 71 -23.01 -9.15 -1.70
N ALA A 72 -23.56 -7.94 -1.55
CA ALA A 72 -22.77 -6.81 -1.05
C ALA A 72 -23.62 -5.89 -0.18
N LYS A 73 -22.98 -5.28 0.82
CA LYS A 73 -23.63 -4.35 1.74
C LYS A 73 -22.66 -3.30 2.27
N GLY A 74 -23.17 -2.07 2.46
CA GLY A 74 -22.46 -0.99 3.15
C GLY A 74 -22.86 -0.92 4.62
N TYR A 75 -21.95 -0.43 5.46
CA TYR A 75 -22.13 -0.23 6.90
C TYR A 75 -21.57 1.12 7.30
N GLY A 76 -22.26 1.86 8.16
CA GLY A 76 -21.84 3.17 8.61
C GLY A 76 -21.83 4.23 7.50
N TYR A 77 -20.85 5.13 7.49
CA TYR A 77 -20.83 6.36 6.70
C TYR A 77 -19.62 6.45 5.77
N ALA A 78 -19.88 6.75 4.50
CA ALA A 78 -18.88 7.18 3.52
C ALA A 78 -18.39 8.61 3.82
N VAL A 79 -19.33 9.49 4.18
CA VAL A 79 -19.06 10.81 4.72
C VAL A 79 -19.73 10.91 6.09
N LEU A 80 -18.95 10.99 7.14
CA LEU A 80 -19.41 10.89 8.52
C LEU A 80 -20.60 11.83 8.79
N ASN A 81 -21.63 11.28 9.42
CA ASN A 81 -22.90 11.96 9.77
C ASN A 81 -23.72 12.52 8.57
N SER A 82 -23.38 12.19 7.32
CA SER A 82 -24.12 12.71 6.17
C SER A 82 -24.44 11.66 5.11
N THR A 83 -23.46 10.92 4.61
CA THR A 83 -23.65 10.01 3.48
C THR A 83 -23.37 8.57 3.90
N PRO A 84 -24.36 7.67 3.87
CA PRO A 84 -24.15 6.27 4.20
C PRO A 84 -23.25 5.57 3.18
N VAL A 85 -22.58 4.50 3.61
CA VAL A 85 -21.86 3.60 2.71
C VAL A 85 -22.86 2.74 1.93
N THR A 86 -22.64 2.62 0.63
CA THR A 86 -23.36 1.67 -0.23
C THR A 86 -22.35 0.70 -0.89
N PRO A 87 -22.79 -0.40 -1.51
CA PRO A 87 -21.91 -1.26 -2.30
C PRO A 87 -21.19 -0.56 -3.46
N HIS A 88 -21.70 0.58 -3.94
CA HIS A 88 -21.12 1.42 -5.00
C HIS A 88 -20.17 2.50 -4.46
N THR A 89 -20.03 2.64 -3.14
CA THR A 89 -19.10 3.60 -2.55
C THR A 89 -17.68 3.28 -2.97
N LEU A 90 -16.97 4.29 -3.48
CA LEU A 90 -15.58 4.18 -3.93
C LEU A 90 -14.61 4.32 -2.76
N TYR A 91 -13.51 3.55 -2.83
CA TYR A 91 -12.39 3.59 -1.91
C TYR A 91 -11.08 3.49 -2.68
N TYR A 92 -10.01 4.09 -2.21
CA TYR A 92 -8.69 3.63 -2.59
C TYR A 92 -8.47 2.20 -2.10
N THR A 93 -8.00 1.34 -3.01
CA THR A 93 -7.84 -0.09 -2.71
C THR A 93 -6.40 -0.47 -2.36
N GLY A 94 -5.49 0.49 -2.49
CA GLY A 94 -4.09 0.31 -2.11
C GLY A 94 -3.44 -0.88 -2.79
N SER A 95 -2.66 -1.61 -2.05
CA SER A 95 -1.80 -2.70 -2.56
C SER A 95 -2.53 -3.86 -3.21
N THR A 96 -3.86 -3.96 -3.16
CA THR A 96 -4.61 -4.91 -3.99
C THR A 96 -4.44 -4.61 -5.49
N THR A 97 -4.06 -3.38 -5.85
CA THR A 97 -3.62 -2.97 -7.20
C THR A 97 -2.53 -3.87 -7.78
N LYS A 98 -1.63 -4.39 -6.92
CA LYS A 98 -0.51 -5.24 -7.34
C LYS A 98 -0.95 -6.47 -8.12
N SER A 99 -2.09 -7.04 -7.76
CA SER A 99 -2.66 -8.18 -8.46
C SER A 99 -3.08 -7.83 -9.90
N PHE A 100 -3.58 -6.60 -10.13
CA PHE A 100 -3.92 -6.12 -11.47
C PHE A 100 -2.66 -5.82 -12.29
N THR A 101 -1.61 -5.29 -11.69
CA THR A 101 -0.31 -5.13 -12.37
C THR A 101 0.25 -6.47 -12.80
N ALA A 102 0.14 -7.51 -11.97
CA ALA A 102 0.51 -8.88 -12.34
C ALA A 102 -0.35 -9.43 -13.47
N ALA A 103 -1.66 -9.19 -13.42
CA ALA A 103 -2.59 -9.56 -14.48
C ALA A 103 -2.24 -8.88 -15.80
N GLY A 104 -1.91 -7.58 -15.76
CA GLY A 104 -1.48 -6.82 -16.95
C GLY A 104 -0.19 -7.36 -17.57
N ILE A 105 0.82 -7.68 -16.78
CA ILE A 105 2.05 -8.31 -17.29
C ILE A 105 1.76 -9.71 -17.84
N SER A 106 0.88 -10.47 -17.18
CA SER A 106 0.46 -11.79 -17.69
C SER A 106 -0.17 -11.70 -19.09
N LEU A 107 -1.04 -10.71 -19.33
CA LEU A 107 -1.60 -10.44 -20.66
C LEU A 107 -0.51 -10.10 -21.70
N LEU A 108 0.48 -9.31 -21.33
CA LEU A 108 1.59 -8.98 -22.23
C LEU A 108 2.44 -10.22 -22.56
N ILE A 109 2.66 -11.10 -21.60
CA ILE A 109 3.36 -12.38 -21.79
C ILE A 109 2.55 -13.33 -22.69
N ASP A 110 1.24 -13.44 -22.47
CA ASP A 110 0.35 -14.25 -23.33
C ASP A 110 0.40 -13.79 -24.79
N ASN A 111 0.48 -12.47 -25.02
CA ASN A 111 0.57 -11.88 -26.35
C ASN A 111 1.99 -11.89 -26.95
N ALA A 112 3.02 -12.17 -26.17
CA ALA A 112 4.41 -12.18 -26.64
C ALA A 112 4.70 -13.28 -27.68
N SER A 113 3.85 -14.29 -27.77
CA SER A 113 3.92 -15.35 -28.80
C SER A 113 3.32 -14.93 -30.14
N ALA A 114 2.60 -13.79 -30.21
CA ALA A 114 2.04 -13.30 -31.45
C ALA A 114 3.14 -12.71 -32.35
N THR A 115 3.01 -12.91 -33.65
CA THR A 115 3.96 -12.40 -34.67
C THR A 115 4.08 -10.89 -34.70
N SER A 116 3.13 -10.16 -34.09
CA SER A 116 3.08 -8.71 -33.97
C SER A 116 3.51 -8.17 -32.60
N SER A 117 4.05 -9.04 -31.73
CA SER A 117 4.47 -8.64 -30.38
C SER A 117 5.57 -7.56 -30.43
N VAL A 118 5.44 -6.56 -29.57
CA VAL A 118 6.47 -5.49 -29.40
C VAL A 118 7.73 -6.06 -28.75
N TYR A 119 7.59 -7.09 -27.92
CA TYR A 119 8.70 -7.79 -27.26
C TYR A 119 8.53 -9.30 -27.37
N PRO A 120 8.96 -9.89 -28.52
CA PRO A 120 8.88 -11.34 -28.72
C PRO A 120 9.70 -12.08 -27.66
N GLY A 121 9.11 -13.11 -27.06
CA GLY A 121 9.77 -13.92 -26.02
C GLY A 121 9.72 -13.31 -24.62
N LEU A 122 8.89 -12.28 -24.38
CA LEU A 122 8.60 -11.80 -23.03
C LEU A 122 8.12 -12.95 -22.13
N SER A 123 8.68 -13.06 -20.96
CA SER A 123 8.34 -14.08 -19.97
C SER A 123 8.60 -13.57 -18.56
N TRP A 124 8.07 -14.25 -17.56
CA TRP A 124 8.36 -13.96 -16.15
C TRP A 124 9.86 -13.99 -15.82
N LYS A 125 10.66 -14.71 -16.61
CA LYS A 125 12.13 -14.81 -16.47
C LYS A 125 12.90 -13.70 -17.20
N THR A 126 12.21 -12.83 -17.93
CA THR A 126 12.86 -11.73 -18.63
C THR A 126 13.44 -10.75 -17.62
N PRO A 127 14.75 -10.39 -17.69
CA PRO A 127 15.33 -9.35 -16.86
C PRO A 127 14.67 -7.99 -17.12
N VAL A 128 14.34 -7.27 -16.06
CA VAL A 128 13.67 -5.94 -16.15
C VAL A 128 14.52 -4.96 -16.97
N SER A 129 15.84 -4.96 -16.78
CA SER A 129 16.78 -4.10 -17.48
C SER A 129 16.86 -4.35 -18.99
N HIS A 130 16.40 -5.51 -19.51
CA HIS A 130 16.31 -5.74 -20.95
C HIS A 130 15.24 -4.89 -21.62
N ILE A 131 14.22 -4.47 -20.86
CA ILE A 131 13.09 -3.66 -21.31
C ILE A 131 13.33 -2.19 -20.94
N LEU A 132 13.60 -1.93 -19.66
CA LEU A 132 13.80 -0.59 -19.09
C LEU A 132 15.29 -0.22 -18.98
N ARG A 133 16.06 -0.40 -20.06
CA ARG A 133 17.53 -0.32 -20.09
C ARG A 133 18.14 0.85 -19.30
N ASP A 134 17.67 2.07 -19.56
CA ASP A 134 18.24 3.30 -19.01
C ASP A 134 17.60 3.70 -17.67
N ASP A 135 16.40 3.17 -17.41
CA ASP A 135 15.61 3.51 -16.23
C ASP A 135 15.88 2.53 -15.09
N PHE A 136 15.85 1.22 -15.35
CA PHE A 136 16.06 0.18 -14.34
C PHE A 136 17.55 -0.12 -14.17
N VAL A 137 18.21 0.74 -13.43
CA VAL A 137 19.59 0.57 -12.97
C VAL A 137 19.54 0.49 -11.45
N LEU A 138 20.13 -0.53 -10.87
CA LEU A 138 20.18 -0.74 -9.43
C LEU A 138 21.55 -0.36 -8.87
N SER A 139 21.66 -0.24 -7.56
CA SER A 139 22.94 0.03 -6.89
C SER A 139 23.97 -1.11 -7.04
N ASP A 140 23.52 -2.30 -7.43
CA ASP A 140 24.32 -3.48 -7.72
C ASP A 140 24.22 -3.85 -9.21
N GLU A 141 25.38 -4.03 -9.89
CA GLU A 141 25.43 -4.32 -11.34
C GLU A 141 24.88 -5.72 -11.66
N TRP A 142 25.14 -6.72 -10.81
CA TRP A 142 24.64 -8.05 -11.01
C TRP A 142 23.11 -8.06 -10.87
N ALA A 143 22.58 -7.42 -9.84
CA ALA A 143 21.14 -7.28 -9.64
C ALA A 143 20.48 -6.56 -10.83
N THR A 144 21.08 -5.48 -11.34
CA THR A 144 20.61 -4.77 -12.54
C THR A 144 20.45 -5.72 -13.73
N ALA A 145 21.44 -6.60 -13.98
CA ALA A 145 21.43 -7.50 -15.12
C ALA A 145 20.53 -8.74 -14.94
N HIS A 146 20.21 -9.13 -13.70
CA HIS A 146 19.63 -10.45 -13.42
C HIS A 146 18.27 -10.44 -12.71
N ILE A 147 17.81 -9.29 -12.18
CA ILE A 147 16.47 -9.18 -11.60
C ILE A 147 15.43 -9.31 -12.70
N THR A 148 14.59 -10.33 -12.59
CA THR A 148 13.54 -10.67 -13.54
C THR A 148 12.19 -10.05 -13.15
N LEU A 149 11.21 -10.09 -14.06
CA LEU A 149 9.84 -9.66 -13.77
C LEU A 149 9.27 -10.40 -12.56
N GLU A 150 9.48 -11.72 -12.46
CA GLU A 150 8.99 -12.48 -11.29
C GLU A 150 9.71 -12.12 -10.00
N ASP A 151 11.01 -11.77 -10.04
CA ASP A 151 11.75 -11.34 -8.85
C ASP A 151 11.18 -10.02 -8.31
N ALA A 152 10.96 -9.04 -9.20
CA ALA A 152 10.37 -7.75 -8.86
C ALA A 152 8.96 -7.89 -8.28
N MET A 153 8.13 -8.73 -8.90
CA MET A 153 6.73 -8.91 -8.53
C MET A 153 6.50 -9.89 -7.39
N SER A 154 7.52 -10.59 -6.92
CA SER A 154 7.44 -11.49 -5.77
C SER A 154 8.24 -11.01 -4.55
N HIS A 155 8.64 -9.72 -4.54
CA HIS A 155 9.32 -9.08 -3.41
C HIS A 155 10.61 -9.80 -2.96
N ARG A 156 11.39 -10.31 -3.92
CA ARG A 156 12.64 -11.03 -3.64
C ARG A 156 13.87 -10.41 -4.31
N THR A 157 13.82 -9.09 -4.55
CA THR A 157 14.91 -8.35 -5.21
C THR A 157 16.07 -7.99 -4.29
N GLY A 158 15.92 -8.13 -2.97
CA GLY A 158 16.88 -7.66 -1.98
C GLY A 158 16.70 -6.19 -1.59
N TYR A 159 15.75 -5.47 -2.20
CA TYR A 159 15.40 -4.10 -1.85
C TYR A 159 14.28 -4.08 -0.82
N PRO A 160 14.46 -3.39 0.32
CA PRO A 160 13.38 -3.12 1.27
C PRO A 160 12.39 -2.08 0.70
N SER A 161 11.34 -1.72 1.45
CA SER A 161 10.26 -0.84 0.96
C SER A 161 10.75 0.51 0.45
N HIS A 162 11.63 1.19 1.19
CA HIS A 162 12.08 2.55 0.90
C HIS A 162 10.93 3.54 0.65
N ASP A 163 9.78 3.37 1.32
CA ASP A 163 8.57 4.16 1.07
C ASP A 163 8.77 5.66 1.33
N LEU A 164 9.74 6.02 2.19
CA LEU A 164 10.09 7.42 2.45
C LEU A 164 10.98 8.08 1.38
N ALA A 165 11.41 7.34 0.35
CA ALA A 165 12.15 7.91 -0.78
C ALA A 165 11.15 8.45 -1.81
N PRO A 166 11.10 9.77 -2.07
CA PRO A 166 10.06 10.40 -2.89
C PRO A 166 10.27 10.15 -4.38
N ALA A 167 9.17 9.95 -5.11
CA ALA A 167 9.15 9.97 -6.56
C ALA A 167 7.79 10.48 -7.06
N ALA A 168 7.80 11.29 -8.11
CA ALA A 168 6.60 11.91 -8.65
C ALA A 168 6.00 11.16 -9.85
N THR A 169 6.75 10.23 -10.45
CA THR A 169 6.32 9.45 -11.63
C THR A 169 6.86 8.02 -11.55
N ALA A 170 6.20 7.07 -12.19
CA ALA A 170 6.64 5.67 -12.24
C ALA A 170 8.05 5.52 -12.86
N GLN A 171 8.38 6.32 -13.89
CA GLN A 171 9.74 6.40 -14.43
C GLN A 171 10.73 6.96 -13.39
N GLY A 172 10.35 8.04 -12.69
CA GLY A 172 11.17 8.62 -11.62
C GLY A 172 11.45 7.62 -10.51
N THR A 173 10.42 6.89 -10.05
CA THR A 173 10.53 5.80 -9.08
C THR A 173 11.50 4.71 -9.56
N THR A 174 11.40 4.32 -10.83
CA THR A 174 12.29 3.31 -11.42
C THR A 174 13.75 3.78 -11.41
N ARG A 175 14.00 5.02 -11.82
CA ARG A 175 15.34 5.63 -11.82
C ARG A 175 15.91 5.84 -10.43
N LEU A 176 15.05 6.08 -9.44
CA LEU A 176 15.46 6.30 -8.05
C LEU A 176 16.11 5.06 -7.43
N LEU A 177 15.75 3.85 -7.87
CA LEU A 177 16.27 2.58 -7.37
C LEU A 177 17.81 2.51 -7.37
N ARG A 178 18.48 3.18 -8.30
CA ARG A 178 19.96 3.24 -8.39
C ARG A 178 20.64 3.90 -7.18
N HIS A 179 19.91 4.74 -6.47
CA HIS A 179 20.38 5.51 -5.32
C HIS A 179 19.94 4.91 -3.98
N LEU A 180 19.14 3.85 -4.02
CA LEU A 180 18.62 3.20 -2.83
C LEU A 180 19.47 1.97 -2.48
N PRO A 181 19.80 1.74 -1.20
CA PRO A 181 20.61 0.60 -0.80
C PRO A 181 19.80 -0.71 -0.81
N MET A 182 20.44 -1.79 -1.24
CA MET A 182 19.94 -3.14 -1.04
C MET A 182 20.16 -3.56 0.43
N ALA A 183 19.30 -4.45 0.94
CA ALA A 183 19.35 -4.96 2.31
C ALA A 183 19.70 -6.45 2.38
N ALA A 184 19.52 -7.16 1.26
CA ALA A 184 19.80 -8.60 1.17
C ALA A 184 20.20 -8.96 -0.26
N GLU A 185 20.81 -10.13 -0.40
CA GLU A 185 21.05 -10.74 -1.70
C GLU A 185 19.73 -11.05 -2.41
N PRO A 186 19.61 -10.83 -3.73
CA PRO A 186 18.43 -11.20 -4.49
C PRO A 186 18.03 -12.66 -4.27
N ARG A 187 16.74 -12.92 -4.18
CA ARG A 187 16.12 -14.26 -4.05
C ARG A 187 16.34 -14.97 -2.72
N THR A 188 16.94 -14.33 -1.73
CA THR A 188 17.24 -14.95 -0.42
C THR A 188 16.16 -14.72 0.62
N THR A 189 15.44 -13.60 0.54
CA THR A 189 14.42 -13.24 1.53
C THR A 189 13.28 -12.43 0.88
N PHE A 190 12.15 -12.41 1.57
CA PHE A 190 11.00 -11.56 1.24
C PHE A 190 11.23 -10.15 1.81
N LEU A 191 11.24 -9.15 0.93
CA LEU A 191 11.28 -7.73 1.30
C LEU A 191 10.23 -7.00 0.48
N TYR A 192 9.12 -6.66 1.13
CA TYR A 192 8.00 -5.98 0.47
C TYR A 192 8.46 -4.63 -0.10
N ASN A 193 8.17 -4.38 -1.38
CA ASN A 193 8.67 -3.18 -2.05
C ASN A 193 7.65 -2.63 -3.06
N ASN A 194 7.14 -1.42 -2.80
CA ASN A 194 6.18 -0.72 -3.65
C ASN A 194 6.85 -0.20 -4.93
N LYS A 195 8.11 0.27 -4.84
CA LYS A 195 8.83 0.86 -5.98
C LYS A 195 9.06 -0.14 -7.12
N MET A 196 9.25 -1.43 -6.79
CA MET A 196 9.34 -2.47 -7.82
C MET A 196 8.02 -2.62 -8.59
N PHE A 197 6.87 -2.49 -7.94
CA PHE A 197 5.57 -2.48 -8.62
C PHE A 197 5.33 -1.17 -9.40
N GLY A 198 5.84 -0.04 -8.92
CA GLY A 198 5.90 1.20 -9.69
C GLY A 198 6.71 1.01 -10.99
N ALA A 199 7.89 0.39 -10.90
CA ALA A 199 8.71 0.04 -12.06
C ALA A 199 8.00 -0.93 -13.02
N MET A 200 7.20 -1.88 -12.51
CA MET A 200 6.39 -2.78 -13.34
C MET A 200 5.24 -2.04 -14.03
N GLY A 201 4.63 -1.05 -13.40
CA GLY A 201 3.68 -0.14 -14.05
C GLY A 201 4.35 0.62 -15.20
N HIS A 202 5.51 1.22 -14.95
CA HIS A 202 6.32 1.89 -15.99
C HIS A 202 6.70 0.93 -17.14
N LEU A 203 7.02 -0.32 -16.82
CA LEU A 203 7.32 -1.35 -17.83
C LEU A 203 6.11 -1.61 -18.75
N ILE A 204 4.90 -1.69 -18.22
CA ILE A 204 3.68 -1.82 -19.03
C ILE A 204 3.53 -0.62 -19.95
N GLU A 205 3.73 0.62 -19.45
CA GLU A 205 3.65 1.85 -20.25
C GLU A 205 4.69 1.87 -21.39
N VAL A 206 5.93 1.47 -21.12
CA VAL A 206 6.99 1.40 -22.13
C VAL A 206 6.68 0.36 -23.21
N LEU A 207 6.16 -0.82 -22.82
CA LEU A 207 5.81 -1.88 -23.77
C LEU A 207 4.57 -1.56 -24.62
N THR A 208 3.61 -0.83 -24.07
CA THR A 208 2.33 -0.55 -24.73
C THR A 208 2.26 0.82 -25.38
N GLY A 209 3.04 1.77 -24.88
CA GLY A 209 2.95 3.17 -25.25
C GLY A 209 1.69 3.88 -24.71
N SER A 210 0.98 3.23 -23.79
CA SER A 210 -0.25 3.74 -23.16
C SER A 210 -0.02 3.99 -21.67
N TRP A 211 -0.69 4.99 -21.11
CA TRP A 211 -0.74 5.17 -19.67
C TRP A 211 -1.34 3.94 -18.98
N LEU A 212 -0.80 3.56 -17.82
CA LEU A 212 -1.17 2.33 -17.10
C LEU A 212 -2.68 2.25 -16.80
N GLY A 213 -3.31 3.40 -16.45
CA GLY A 213 -4.75 3.45 -16.19
C GLY A 213 -5.59 3.16 -17.43
N ASP A 214 -5.18 3.66 -18.62
CA ASP A 214 -5.85 3.36 -19.88
C ASP A 214 -5.67 1.90 -20.28
N PHE A 215 -4.47 1.35 -20.07
CA PHE A 215 -4.20 -0.07 -20.30
C PHE A 215 -5.08 -0.96 -19.40
N PHE A 216 -5.19 -0.67 -18.11
CA PHE A 216 -6.05 -1.44 -17.21
C PHE A 216 -7.51 -1.34 -17.61
N ARG A 217 -8.00 -0.15 -17.96
CA ARG A 217 -9.38 0.04 -18.39
C ARG A 217 -9.69 -0.79 -19.62
N GLU A 218 -8.88 -0.67 -20.69
CA GLU A 218 -9.15 -1.31 -21.98
C GLU A 218 -8.98 -2.83 -21.93
N TYR A 219 -7.93 -3.33 -21.26
CA TYR A 219 -7.55 -4.73 -21.35
C TYR A 219 -7.93 -5.58 -20.14
N LEU A 220 -8.29 -4.97 -19.02
CA LEU A 220 -8.70 -5.67 -17.81
C LEU A 220 -10.14 -5.30 -17.40
N TRP A 221 -10.40 -4.04 -17.06
CA TRP A 221 -11.64 -3.67 -16.39
C TRP A 221 -12.87 -3.75 -17.29
N GLU A 222 -12.84 -3.19 -18.49
CA GLU A 222 -13.96 -3.27 -19.45
C GLU A 222 -14.29 -4.74 -19.81
N PRO A 223 -13.30 -5.61 -20.15
CA PRO A 223 -13.57 -7.03 -20.37
C PRO A 223 -14.13 -7.77 -19.16
N MET A 224 -13.78 -7.35 -17.95
CA MET A 224 -14.29 -7.92 -16.69
C MET A 224 -15.62 -7.30 -16.25
N GLY A 225 -16.11 -6.25 -16.93
CA GLY A 225 -17.30 -5.49 -16.56
C GLY A 225 -17.13 -4.60 -15.31
N MET A 226 -15.89 -4.21 -14.98
CA MET A 226 -15.55 -3.33 -13.85
C MET A 226 -15.66 -1.87 -14.28
N ASN A 227 -16.89 -1.37 -14.38
CA ASN A 227 -17.18 -0.05 -14.96
C ASN A 227 -17.15 1.10 -13.93
N GLU A 228 -16.99 0.79 -12.65
CA GLU A 228 -16.91 1.73 -11.53
C GLU A 228 -15.52 1.69 -10.88
N THR A 229 -14.49 1.38 -11.68
CA THR A 229 -13.09 1.29 -11.27
C THR A 229 -12.26 2.33 -12.00
N PHE A 230 -11.41 3.05 -11.26
CA PHE A 230 -10.65 4.20 -11.73
C PHE A 230 -9.18 4.07 -11.32
N PHE A 231 -8.29 4.73 -12.06
CA PHE A 231 -6.87 4.80 -11.73
C PHE A 231 -6.41 6.21 -11.35
N SER A 232 -7.23 7.19 -11.66
CA SER A 232 -7.02 8.59 -11.34
C SER A 232 -8.03 9.03 -10.29
N LEU A 233 -7.56 9.70 -9.24
CA LEU A 233 -8.41 10.33 -8.23
C LEU A 233 -9.41 11.29 -8.90
N ARG A 234 -8.93 12.08 -9.87
CA ARG A 234 -9.77 13.03 -10.61
C ARG A 234 -10.95 12.34 -11.31
N ASP A 235 -10.70 11.20 -11.96
CA ASP A 235 -11.75 10.48 -12.69
C ASP A 235 -12.77 9.88 -11.70
N ALA A 236 -12.29 9.36 -10.56
CA ALA A 236 -13.15 8.88 -9.49
C ALA A 236 -14.04 10.00 -8.91
N GLU A 237 -13.49 11.19 -8.65
CA GLU A 237 -14.24 12.35 -8.16
C GLU A 237 -15.26 12.88 -9.19
N GLN A 238 -14.95 12.78 -10.48
CA GLN A 238 -15.82 13.22 -11.57
C GLN A 238 -16.86 12.17 -12.02
N SER A 239 -16.77 10.94 -11.49
CA SER A 239 -17.65 9.83 -11.89
C SER A 239 -19.13 10.01 -11.50
N GLY A 240 -19.41 10.88 -10.55
CA GLY A 240 -20.72 11.03 -9.92
C GLY A 240 -21.03 9.98 -8.85
N LEU A 241 -20.12 9.03 -8.59
CA LEU A 241 -20.21 8.09 -7.49
C LEU A 241 -19.69 8.72 -6.19
N VAL A 242 -20.11 8.17 -5.05
CA VAL A 242 -19.62 8.62 -3.75
C VAL A 242 -18.23 8.04 -3.51
N LEU A 243 -17.20 8.89 -3.48
CA LEU A 243 -15.89 8.54 -2.96
C LEU A 243 -15.89 8.78 -1.44
N ALA A 244 -15.65 7.74 -0.66
CA ALA A 244 -15.62 7.82 0.80
C ALA A 244 -14.56 8.83 1.26
N LYS A 245 -14.85 9.59 2.32
CA LYS A 245 -13.86 10.46 2.97
C LYS A 245 -12.98 9.64 3.90
N GLU A 246 -11.73 10.06 4.03
CA GLU A 246 -10.73 9.45 4.90
C GLU A 246 -10.82 10.01 6.30
N TYR A 247 -10.74 9.13 7.30
CA TYR A 247 -10.83 9.54 8.70
C TYR A 247 -9.73 8.91 9.54
N TYR A 248 -9.10 9.76 10.35
CA TYR A 248 -8.27 9.35 11.46
C TYR A 248 -9.09 9.43 12.76
N TYR A 249 -9.12 8.34 13.52
CA TYR A 249 -9.75 8.33 14.85
C TYR A 249 -8.73 8.70 15.92
N ASN A 250 -9.02 9.78 16.68
CA ASN A 250 -8.22 10.18 17.83
C ASN A 250 -8.72 9.48 19.10
N PRO A 251 -7.94 8.54 19.68
CA PRO A 251 -8.37 7.83 20.87
C PRO A 251 -8.39 8.69 22.14
N ASP A 252 -7.69 9.83 22.16
CA ASP A 252 -7.58 10.69 23.35
C ASP A 252 -8.89 11.44 23.66
N ASP A 253 -9.62 11.84 22.61
CA ASP A 253 -10.87 12.60 22.74
C ASP A 253 -12.07 11.96 22.03
N GLY A 254 -11.87 10.84 21.34
CA GLY A 254 -12.91 10.14 20.58
C GLY A 254 -13.35 10.85 19.30
N SER A 255 -12.61 11.85 18.84
CA SER A 255 -12.93 12.61 17.63
C SER A 255 -12.44 11.94 16.36
N TYR A 256 -13.01 12.36 15.24
CA TYR A 256 -12.54 11.97 13.90
C TYR A 256 -11.99 13.19 13.16
N LEU A 257 -10.74 13.09 12.73
CA LEU A 257 -10.13 14.06 11.82
C LEU A 257 -10.34 13.58 10.37
N GLN A 258 -11.05 14.36 9.56
CA GLN A 258 -11.14 14.09 8.13
C GLN A 258 -9.86 14.55 7.44
N LEU A 259 -9.28 13.67 6.62
CA LEU A 259 -8.12 13.97 5.79
C LEU A 259 -8.55 14.26 4.35
N PRO A 260 -7.79 15.10 3.60
CA PRO A 260 -8.02 15.29 2.18
C PRO A 260 -7.57 14.05 1.41
N HIS A 261 -8.21 13.78 0.26
CA HIS A 261 -7.70 12.80 -0.67
C HIS A 261 -6.41 13.30 -1.33
N GLU A 262 -5.45 12.39 -1.48
CA GLU A 262 -4.19 12.66 -2.17
C GLU A 262 -4.06 11.73 -3.38
N PRO A 263 -3.59 12.25 -4.53
CA PRO A 263 -3.28 11.39 -5.66
C PRO A 263 -2.07 10.51 -5.29
N SER A 264 -2.17 9.22 -5.58
CA SER A 264 -1.01 8.33 -5.52
C SER A 264 -0.19 8.54 -6.78
N SER A 265 1.07 8.93 -6.64
CA SER A 265 1.98 9.20 -7.76
C SER A 265 3.32 8.52 -7.58
N GLY A 266 3.91 8.07 -8.70
CA GLY A 266 5.19 7.40 -8.74
C GLY A 266 5.17 5.90 -8.42
N GLU A 267 4.15 5.41 -7.76
CA GLU A 267 3.97 4.00 -7.40
C GLU A 267 2.58 3.48 -7.83
N GLU A 268 2.05 4.01 -8.92
CA GLU A 268 0.68 3.75 -9.37
C GLU A 268 0.40 2.26 -9.54
N GLY A 269 1.34 1.49 -10.10
CA GLY A 269 1.24 0.03 -10.24
C GLY A 269 1.22 -0.73 -8.91
N ALA A 270 1.55 -0.06 -7.80
CA ALA A 270 1.52 -0.64 -6.46
C ALA A 270 0.22 -0.38 -5.70
N GLY A 271 -0.49 0.75 -5.96
CA GLY A 271 -1.54 1.15 -5.02
C GLY A 271 -2.63 2.11 -5.47
N SER A 272 -2.70 2.53 -6.74
CA SER A 272 -3.53 3.69 -7.14
C SER A 272 -4.98 3.40 -7.53
N ILE A 273 -5.42 2.14 -7.56
CA ILE A 273 -6.80 1.81 -7.95
C ILE A 273 -7.79 2.39 -6.94
N VAL A 274 -8.81 3.08 -7.47
CA VAL A 274 -10.01 3.52 -6.75
C VAL A 274 -11.20 2.72 -7.28
N SER A 275 -11.91 2.00 -6.41
CA SER A 275 -12.98 1.09 -6.84
C SER A 275 -13.98 0.84 -5.72
N ASN A 276 -14.97 -0.02 -5.98
CA ASN A 276 -15.94 -0.49 -5.01
C ASN A 276 -15.94 -2.03 -4.87
N VAL A 277 -16.66 -2.52 -3.89
CA VAL A 277 -16.69 -3.96 -3.59
C VAL A 277 -17.40 -4.80 -4.66
N LEU A 278 -18.29 -4.20 -5.47
CA LEU A 278 -18.99 -4.91 -6.54
C LEU A 278 -18.07 -5.19 -7.74
N ASP A 279 -17.26 -4.23 -8.14
CA ASP A 279 -16.29 -4.43 -9.21
C ASP A 279 -15.19 -5.41 -8.77
N TYR A 280 -14.72 -5.32 -7.52
CA TYR A 280 -13.78 -6.30 -6.99
C TYR A 280 -14.37 -7.70 -6.87
N ALA A 281 -15.67 -7.84 -6.64
CA ALA A 281 -16.35 -9.14 -6.69
C ALA A 281 -16.31 -9.78 -8.08
N LYS A 282 -16.45 -8.97 -9.15
CA LYS A 282 -16.28 -9.44 -10.54
C LYS A 282 -14.84 -9.93 -10.78
N TYR A 283 -13.85 -9.15 -10.31
CA TYR A 283 -12.43 -9.54 -10.39
C TYR A 283 -12.15 -10.85 -9.67
N LEU A 284 -12.55 -11.00 -8.42
CA LEU A 284 -12.32 -12.24 -7.67
C LEU A 284 -12.97 -13.46 -8.34
N ARG A 285 -14.18 -13.29 -8.91
CA ARG A 285 -14.85 -14.37 -9.65
C ARG A 285 -14.00 -14.81 -10.85
N ILE A 286 -13.48 -13.87 -11.63
CA ILE A 286 -12.61 -14.17 -12.77
C ILE A 286 -11.34 -14.87 -12.33
N MET A 287 -10.72 -14.42 -11.23
CA MET A 287 -9.52 -15.05 -10.68
C MET A 287 -9.77 -16.48 -10.16
N MET A 288 -10.94 -16.74 -9.56
CA MET A 288 -11.33 -18.07 -9.09
C MET A 288 -11.66 -19.02 -10.23
N THR A 289 -12.36 -18.55 -11.25
CA THR A 289 -12.81 -19.39 -12.38
C THR A 289 -11.79 -19.49 -13.52
N GLU A 290 -10.65 -18.81 -13.39
CA GLU A 290 -9.61 -18.74 -14.42
C GLU A 290 -10.15 -18.30 -15.78
N SER A 291 -11.02 -17.29 -15.78
CA SER A 291 -11.71 -16.80 -16.98
C SER A 291 -10.92 -15.67 -17.67
N ALA A 292 -11.32 -15.37 -18.93
CA ALA A 292 -10.80 -14.25 -19.68
C ALA A 292 -10.98 -12.92 -18.90
N PRO A 293 -10.11 -11.92 -19.14
CA PRO A 293 -9.16 -11.78 -20.26
C PRO A 293 -7.80 -12.50 -20.07
N ILE A 294 -7.46 -12.93 -18.85
CA ILE A 294 -6.20 -13.62 -18.55
C ILE A 294 -6.31 -15.09 -19.01
N SER A 295 -5.25 -15.62 -19.61
CA SER A 295 -5.21 -17.04 -19.99
C SER A 295 -5.14 -17.96 -18.77
N LYS A 296 -5.58 -19.21 -18.91
CA LYS A 296 -5.44 -20.21 -17.84
C LYS A 296 -4.00 -20.40 -17.37
N PRO A 297 -2.98 -20.50 -18.27
CA PRO A 297 -1.59 -20.47 -17.84
C PRO A 297 -1.23 -19.20 -17.05
N GLY A 298 -1.67 -18.01 -17.50
CA GLY A 298 -1.46 -16.75 -16.81
C GLY A 298 -2.04 -16.74 -15.41
N HIS A 299 -3.29 -17.20 -15.23
CA HIS A 299 -3.91 -17.36 -13.91
C HIS A 299 -3.11 -18.25 -12.96
N ARG A 300 -2.53 -19.36 -13.49
CA ARG A 300 -1.70 -20.26 -12.69
C ARG A 300 -0.40 -19.59 -12.27
N GLU A 301 0.27 -18.92 -13.22
CA GLU A 301 1.53 -18.23 -12.95
C GLU A 301 1.38 -17.15 -11.87
N VAL A 302 0.36 -16.29 -11.94
CA VAL A 302 0.18 -15.22 -10.95
C VAL A 302 -0.18 -15.76 -9.55
N LYS A 303 -0.69 -16.99 -9.48
CA LYS A 303 -1.03 -17.67 -8.22
C LYS A 303 0.06 -18.62 -7.69
N THR A 304 1.10 -18.91 -8.47
CA THR A 304 2.18 -19.83 -8.07
C THR A 304 3.12 -19.17 -7.07
N PRO A 305 3.34 -19.75 -5.87
CA PRO A 305 4.26 -19.20 -4.86
C PRO A 305 5.68 -19.03 -5.38
N ARG A 306 6.33 -17.94 -5.02
CA ARG A 306 7.72 -17.59 -5.39
C ARG A 306 8.62 -17.38 -4.19
N THR A 307 8.10 -16.78 -3.11
CA THR A 307 8.91 -16.33 -1.97
C THR A 307 8.19 -16.69 -0.67
N LEU A 308 8.91 -17.30 0.26
CA LEU A 308 8.40 -17.55 1.61
C LEU A 308 8.31 -16.21 2.36
N VAL A 309 7.13 -15.90 2.90
CA VAL A 309 6.89 -14.73 3.74
C VAL A 309 7.08 -15.06 5.21
N ALA A 310 6.42 -16.13 5.66
CA ALA A 310 6.52 -16.59 7.03
C ALA A 310 6.31 -18.11 7.11
N PRO A 311 7.07 -18.83 7.95
CA PRO A 311 6.88 -20.27 8.14
C PRO A 311 5.54 -20.62 8.82
N ALA A 312 5.01 -19.69 9.61
CA ALA A 312 3.70 -19.79 10.26
C ALA A 312 3.15 -18.38 10.51
N MET A 313 1.86 -18.19 10.27
CA MET A 313 1.13 -16.95 10.54
C MET A 313 -0.35 -17.29 10.75
N GLU A 314 -0.89 -17.03 11.92
CA GLU A 314 -2.33 -17.16 12.11
C GLU A 314 -3.13 -16.19 11.20
N PRO A 315 -4.30 -16.61 10.70
CA PRO A 315 -5.07 -17.84 11.02
C PRO A 315 -4.70 -19.07 10.16
N PHE A 316 -3.62 -19.01 9.42
CA PHE A 316 -3.25 -20.04 8.46
C PHE A 316 -2.57 -21.24 9.11
N THR A 317 -2.81 -22.44 8.59
CA THR A 317 -2.31 -23.70 9.14
C THR A 317 -0.96 -24.14 8.57
N GLY A 318 -0.42 -23.36 7.60
CA GLY A 318 0.86 -23.63 6.93
C GLY A 318 1.65 -22.36 6.66
N PRO A 319 2.73 -22.46 5.90
CA PRO A 319 3.55 -21.32 5.53
C PRO A 319 2.75 -20.33 4.68
N VAL A 320 3.01 -19.05 4.88
CA VAL A 320 2.54 -17.98 4.01
C VAL A 320 3.63 -17.66 3.00
N SER A 321 3.29 -17.68 1.73
CA SER A 321 4.17 -17.33 0.63
C SER A 321 3.60 -16.17 -0.19
N TYR A 322 4.45 -15.55 -0.99
CA TYR A 322 4.04 -14.55 -1.96
C TYR A 322 4.24 -15.09 -3.38
N ALA A 323 3.23 -14.92 -4.21
CA ALA A 323 3.23 -15.21 -5.63
C ALA A 323 3.53 -13.95 -6.44
N LEU A 324 2.77 -13.63 -7.47
CA LEU A 324 2.92 -12.41 -8.26
C LEU A 324 1.71 -11.49 -7.97
N GLY A 325 1.88 -10.60 -7.00
CA GLY A 325 0.80 -9.72 -6.54
C GLY A 325 -0.27 -10.39 -5.67
N TRP A 326 0.00 -11.60 -5.15
CA TRP A 326 -0.87 -12.36 -4.27
C TRP A 326 -0.10 -13.03 -3.14
N TYR A 327 -0.61 -12.93 -1.93
CA TYR A 327 -0.25 -13.84 -0.85
C TYR A 327 -0.99 -15.17 -1.04
N THR A 328 -0.35 -16.25 -0.63
CA THR A 328 -0.92 -17.60 -0.69
C THR A 328 -0.63 -18.33 0.62
N ALA A 329 -1.64 -19.02 1.15
CA ALA A 329 -1.57 -19.76 2.41
C ALA A 329 -2.62 -20.88 2.44
N ILE A 330 -2.68 -21.63 3.54
CA ILE A 330 -3.72 -22.64 3.80
C ILE A 330 -4.60 -22.17 4.94
N LEU A 331 -5.91 -22.12 4.73
CA LEU A 331 -6.92 -21.85 5.78
C LEU A 331 -7.77 -23.11 5.98
N GLY A 332 -7.67 -23.72 7.17
CA GLY A 332 -8.18 -25.07 7.34
C GLY A 332 -7.38 -26.05 6.46
N ASP A 333 -8.05 -26.66 5.50
CA ASP A 333 -7.45 -27.58 4.52
C ASP A 333 -7.45 -27.00 3.08
N GLU A 334 -7.85 -25.71 2.93
CA GLU A 334 -8.06 -25.09 1.63
C GLU A 334 -6.99 -24.06 1.29
N GLN A 335 -6.58 -24.05 0.02
CA GLN A 335 -5.66 -23.05 -0.52
C GLN A 335 -6.38 -21.72 -0.61
N VAL A 336 -5.89 -20.70 0.10
CA VAL A 336 -6.38 -19.32 0.05
C VAL A 336 -5.39 -18.41 -0.65
N TYR A 337 -5.91 -17.49 -1.44
CA TYR A 337 -5.16 -16.38 -2.05
C TYR A 337 -5.74 -15.07 -1.52
N PHE A 338 -4.88 -14.15 -1.14
CA PHE A 338 -5.33 -12.89 -0.56
C PHE A 338 -4.34 -11.75 -0.81
N HIS A 339 -4.84 -10.54 -0.70
CA HIS A 339 -4.01 -9.34 -0.56
C HIS A 339 -4.77 -8.29 0.25
N SER A 340 -4.07 -7.61 1.15
CA SER A 340 -4.57 -6.39 1.79
C SER A 340 -4.05 -5.17 1.04
N GLY A 341 -4.71 -4.05 1.21
CA GLY A 341 -4.23 -2.76 0.72
C GLY A 341 -4.34 -1.70 1.79
N GLY A 342 -3.42 -0.76 1.77
CA GLY A 342 -3.45 0.46 2.58
C GLY A 342 -2.94 1.62 1.74
N VAL A 343 -3.69 2.70 1.69
CA VAL A 343 -3.30 4.00 1.13
C VAL A 343 -3.94 5.06 2.00
N ASN A 344 -3.12 5.93 2.57
CA ASN A 344 -3.57 6.91 3.55
C ASN A 344 -4.37 6.24 4.67
N MET A 345 -5.66 6.60 4.84
CA MET A 345 -6.53 5.96 5.81
C MET A 345 -7.42 4.86 5.22
N PHE A 346 -7.37 4.58 3.92
CA PHE A 346 -8.12 3.48 3.35
C PHE A 346 -7.44 2.15 3.58
N ILE A 347 -8.18 1.18 4.07
CA ILE A 347 -7.74 -0.22 4.16
C ILE A 347 -8.69 -1.11 3.36
N SER A 348 -8.10 -1.99 2.57
CA SER A 348 -8.81 -3.01 1.81
C SER A 348 -8.33 -4.40 2.17
N MET A 349 -9.19 -5.37 1.97
CA MET A 349 -8.88 -6.79 2.03
C MET A 349 -9.65 -7.53 0.95
N MET A 350 -8.95 -8.37 0.18
CA MET A 350 -9.56 -9.33 -0.72
C MET A 350 -8.98 -10.72 -0.42
N MET A 351 -9.85 -11.72 -0.32
CA MET A 351 -9.49 -13.12 -0.08
C MET A 351 -10.34 -14.03 -0.95
N MET A 352 -9.78 -15.11 -1.47
CA MET A 352 -10.52 -16.11 -2.24
C MET A 352 -10.02 -17.53 -1.99
N ILE A 353 -10.95 -18.50 -2.09
CA ILE A 353 -10.69 -19.93 -2.07
C ILE A 353 -11.27 -20.51 -3.37
N PRO A 354 -10.47 -20.65 -4.44
CA PRO A 354 -10.98 -21.08 -5.75
C PRO A 354 -11.66 -22.44 -5.74
N SER A 355 -11.17 -23.41 -4.97
CA SER A 355 -11.75 -24.76 -4.83
C SER A 355 -13.19 -24.74 -4.31
N GLN A 356 -13.51 -23.74 -3.47
CA GLN A 356 -14.84 -23.53 -2.87
C GLN A 356 -15.64 -22.47 -3.62
N GLN A 357 -15.08 -21.82 -4.64
CA GLN A 357 -15.65 -20.70 -5.37
C GLN A 357 -16.18 -19.57 -4.47
N ILE A 358 -15.50 -19.35 -3.34
CA ILE A 358 -15.83 -18.29 -2.38
C ILE A 358 -14.78 -17.19 -2.40
N GLY A 359 -15.24 -15.94 -2.41
CA GLY A 359 -14.40 -14.76 -2.29
C GLY A 359 -15.01 -13.70 -1.40
N VAL A 360 -14.18 -12.96 -0.69
CA VAL A 360 -14.60 -11.88 0.23
C VAL A 360 -13.79 -10.64 -0.04
N ILE A 361 -14.47 -9.51 -0.11
CA ILE A 361 -13.90 -8.17 -0.26
C ILE A 361 -14.42 -7.31 0.90
N VAL A 362 -13.52 -6.59 1.56
CA VAL A 362 -13.90 -5.63 2.61
C VAL A 362 -13.05 -4.37 2.44
N PHE A 363 -13.70 -3.21 2.32
CA PHE A 363 -13.08 -1.90 2.24
C PHE A 363 -13.53 -1.03 3.40
N THR A 364 -12.64 -0.17 3.93
CA THR A 364 -12.97 0.79 4.99
C THR A 364 -12.24 2.11 4.76
N ASN A 365 -12.75 3.18 5.34
CA ASN A 365 -12.24 4.54 5.21
C ASN A 365 -11.48 5.04 6.45
N THR A 366 -10.89 4.11 7.20
CA THR A 366 -9.96 4.41 8.29
C THR A 366 -8.91 3.29 8.43
N ASP A 367 -7.71 3.62 8.91
CA ASP A 367 -6.59 2.66 9.04
C ASP A 367 -6.78 1.73 10.25
N VAL A 368 -7.46 0.61 9.99
CA VAL A 368 -7.79 -0.41 10.99
C VAL A 368 -7.71 -1.82 10.42
N LYS A 369 -7.70 -2.82 11.29
CA LYS A 369 -7.66 -4.25 10.90
C LYS A 369 -9.03 -4.92 10.80
N ALA A 370 -10.11 -4.15 10.86
CA ALA A 370 -11.48 -4.65 10.70
C ALA A 370 -11.67 -5.45 9.39
N PRO A 371 -11.14 -4.99 8.20
CA PRO A 371 -11.27 -5.77 6.97
C PRO A 371 -10.69 -7.18 7.05
N GLN A 372 -9.50 -7.34 7.66
CA GLN A 372 -8.85 -8.64 7.83
C GLN A 372 -9.64 -9.55 8.77
N VAL A 373 -10.14 -9.00 9.89
CA VAL A 373 -10.96 -9.74 10.87
C VAL A 373 -12.25 -10.25 10.22
N ILE A 374 -12.96 -9.37 9.50
CA ILE A 374 -14.24 -9.69 8.85
C ILE A 374 -14.04 -10.74 7.74
N ALA A 375 -13.08 -10.54 6.84
CA ALA A 375 -12.84 -11.46 5.74
C ALA A 375 -12.45 -12.86 6.24
N THR A 376 -11.55 -12.94 7.23
CA THR A 376 -11.15 -14.21 7.84
C THR A 376 -12.31 -14.90 8.53
N HIS A 377 -13.17 -14.16 9.25
CA HIS A 377 -14.35 -14.71 9.90
C HIS A 377 -15.31 -15.32 8.88
N ILE A 378 -15.65 -14.59 7.81
CA ILE A 378 -16.56 -15.06 6.76
C ILE A 378 -16.04 -16.36 6.11
N LEU A 379 -14.76 -16.41 5.75
CA LEU A 379 -14.19 -17.62 5.16
C LEU A 379 -14.16 -18.80 6.14
N SER A 380 -13.85 -18.53 7.43
CA SER A 380 -13.85 -19.56 8.45
C SER A 380 -15.25 -20.13 8.73
N GLU A 381 -16.30 -19.29 8.69
CA GLU A 381 -17.71 -19.72 8.77
C GLU A 381 -18.09 -20.57 7.55
N HIS A 382 -17.73 -20.11 6.34
CA HIS A 382 -18.00 -20.85 5.09
C HIS A 382 -17.37 -22.24 5.09
N LEU A 383 -16.12 -22.35 5.56
CA LEU A 383 -15.41 -23.64 5.68
C LEU A 383 -15.89 -24.50 6.84
N GLY A 384 -16.82 -24.02 7.67
CA GLY A 384 -17.30 -24.75 8.83
C GLY A 384 -16.22 -25.02 9.89
N ILE A 385 -15.16 -24.20 9.94
CA ILE A 385 -14.14 -24.33 10.98
C ILE A 385 -14.79 -24.11 12.35
N PRO A 386 -14.68 -25.05 13.31
CA PRO A 386 -15.28 -24.91 14.63
C PRO A 386 -14.79 -23.64 15.36
N LYS A 387 -15.70 -22.95 16.06
CA LYS A 387 -15.38 -21.66 16.72
C LYS A 387 -14.23 -21.77 17.72
N ASP A 388 -14.15 -22.89 18.44
CA ASP A 388 -13.06 -23.17 19.39
C ASP A 388 -11.69 -23.45 18.74
N LYS A 389 -11.67 -23.68 17.42
CA LYS A 389 -10.44 -23.87 16.64
C LYS A 389 -10.02 -22.63 15.87
N ARG A 390 -10.80 -21.55 15.91
CA ARG A 390 -10.48 -20.29 15.23
C ARG A 390 -9.66 -19.41 16.15
N PRO A 391 -8.49 -18.91 15.72
CA PRO A 391 -7.80 -17.88 16.47
C PRO A 391 -8.65 -16.60 16.53
N ASP A 392 -8.66 -15.96 17.69
CA ASP A 392 -9.31 -14.65 17.84
C ASP A 392 -8.46 -13.56 17.16
N MET A 393 -8.65 -13.41 15.85
CA MET A 393 -7.92 -12.44 15.05
C MET A 393 -8.17 -11.00 15.52
N ASN A 394 -9.37 -10.70 16.03
CA ASN A 394 -9.69 -9.38 16.54
C ASN A 394 -8.82 -9.02 17.75
N LYS A 395 -8.76 -9.95 18.73
CA LYS A 395 -7.89 -9.78 19.92
C LYS A 395 -6.42 -9.69 19.52
N GLN A 396 -5.95 -10.56 18.62
CA GLN A 396 -4.54 -10.58 18.20
C GLN A 396 -4.10 -9.27 17.54
N TYR A 397 -4.91 -8.72 16.63
CA TYR A 397 -4.59 -7.44 16.01
C TYR A 397 -4.62 -6.28 17.01
N LYS A 398 -5.54 -6.29 17.97
CA LYS A 398 -5.56 -5.30 19.06
C LYS A 398 -4.33 -5.41 19.96
N ASP A 399 -3.96 -6.63 20.33
CA ASP A 399 -2.77 -6.88 21.15
C ASP A 399 -1.49 -6.45 20.42
N ARG A 400 -1.39 -6.74 19.10
CA ARG A 400 -0.27 -6.28 18.27
C ARG A 400 -0.18 -4.77 18.18
N LYS A 401 -1.30 -4.09 17.93
CA LYS A 401 -1.35 -2.62 17.91
C LYS A 401 -0.92 -2.02 19.26
N LYS A 402 -1.36 -2.61 20.37
CA LYS A 402 -0.96 -2.21 21.70
C LYS A 402 0.55 -2.39 21.91
N ALA A 403 1.09 -3.56 21.56
CA ALA A 403 2.53 -3.84 21.66
C ALA A 403 3.37 -2.89 20.79
N GLU A 404 2.90 -2.54 19.60
CA GLU A 404 3.56 -1.56 18.72
C GLU A 404 3.61 -0.17 19.35
N LEU A 405 2.52 0.28 19.96
CA LEU A 405 2.49 1.56 20.69
C LEU A 405 3.42 1.55 21.92
N GLU A 406 3.43 0.44 22.67
CA GLU A 406 4.34 0.25 23.81
C GLU A 406 5.81 0.28 23.36
N HIS A 407 6.13 -0.39 22.24
CA HIS A 407 7.46 -0.35 21.63
C HIS A 407 7.85 1.07 21.20
N LEU A 408 6.98 1.82 20.54
CA LEU A 408 7.24 3.21 20.15
C LEU A 408 7.46 4.13 21.38
N GLN A 409 6.79 3.86 22.51
CA GLN A 409 7.02 4.59 23.75
C GLN A 409 8.38 4.22 24.39
N ALA A 410 8.74 2.95 24.39
CA ALA A 410 9.97 2.42 25.01
C ALA A 410 11.21 2.54 24.12
N CYS A 411 11.07 2.93 22.87
CA CYS A 411 12.10 2.85 21.82
C CYS A 411 13.44 3.54 22.17
N ALA A 412 13.44 4.58 23.02
CA ALA A 412 14.65 5.25 23.45
C ALA A 412 15.64 4.27 24.15
N SER A 413 15.12 3.43 25.04
CA SER A 413 15.92 2.44 25.75
C SER A 413 16.36 1.26 24.88
N GLU A 414 15.61 0.96 23.84
CA GLU A 414 15.94 -0.10 22.89
C GLU A 414 17.01 0.35 21.88
N LEU A 415 16.87 1.58 21.35
CA LEU A 415 17.83 2.15 20.40
C LEU A 415 19.14 2.58 21.08
N TYR A 416 19.08 2.96 22.34
CA TYR A 416 20.23 3.44 23.11
C TYR A 416 20.37 2.71 24.47
N PRO A 417 20.65 1.40 24.47
CA PRO A 417 20.66 0.58 25.70
C PRO A 417 21.82 0.91 26.65
N SER A 418 22.83 1.64 26.17
CA SER A 418 24.10 1.89 26.92
C SER A 418 24.45 3.37 26.95
N LEU A 419 23.50 4.23 27.34
CA LEU A 419 23.80 5.65 27.52
C LEU A 419 24.70 5.89 28.75
N PRO A 420 25.69 6.83 28.64
CA PRO A 420 26.46 7.25 29.80
C PRO A 420 25.57 7.97 30.83
N ALA A 421 25.90 7.85 32.09
CA ALA A 421 25.18 8.52 33.17
C ALA A 421 26.13 9.51 33.91
N PRO A 422 25.94 10.85 33.80
CA PRO A 422 24.92 11.53 32.99
C PRO A 422 25.20 11.46 31.46
N PRO A 423 24.18 11.63 30.59
CA PRO A 423 24.37 11.75 29.15
C PRO A 423 25.31 12.93 28.82
N LEU A 424 26.07 12.78 27.73
CA LEU A 424 26.91 13.87 27.23
C LEU A 424 26.02 14.94 26.59
N LEU A 425 26.35 16.20 26.84
CA LEU A 425 25.69 17.30 26.15
C LEU A 425 25.94 17.24 24.63
N PRO A 426 25.02 17.76 23.80
CA PRO A 426 25.26 17.91 22.36
C PRO A 426 26.59 18.64 22.10
N THR A 427 27.32 18.21 21.07
CA THR A 427 28.65 18.77 20.75
C THR A 427 28.55 20.25 20.35
N LEU A 428 27.42 20.67 19.79
CA LEU A 428 27.13 22.03 19.40
C LEU A 428 25.81 22.53 20.07
N PRO A 429 25.64 23.84 20.21
CA PRO A 429 24.34 24.40 20.58
C PRO A 429 23.20 23.92 19.67
N ILE A 430 22.01 23.73 20.22
CA ILE A 430 20.84 23.24 19.46
C ILE A 430 20.59 24.04 18.16
N PRO A 431 20.64 25.39 18.13
CA PRO A 431 20.42 26.16 16.91
C PRO A 431 21.43 25.88 15.78
N ASP A 432 22.64 25.39 16.08
CA ASP A 432 23.67 25.13 15.08
C ASP A 432 23.39 23.87 14.25
N HIS A 433 22.41 23.06 14.66
CA HIS A 433 21.94 21.88 13.92
C HIS A 433 20.93 22.22 12.82
N VAL A 434 20.36 23.44 12.84
CA VAL A 434 19.39 23.92 11.84
C VAL A 434 20.03 23.99 10.46
N GLY A 435 19.29 23.56 9.43
CA GLY A 435 19.73 23.65 8.03
C GLY A 435 19.01 22.68 7.11
N GLU A 436 19.34 22.79 5.85
CA GLU A 436 18.89 21.92 4.78
C GLU A 436 19.92 20.83 4.50
N PHE A 437 19.46 19.59 4.30
CA PHE A 437 20.31 18.42 4.07
C PHE A 437 19.74 17.59 2.92
N HIS A 438 20.61 17.11 2.04
CA HIS A 438 20.21 16.40 0.82
C HIS A 438 20.83 15.01 0.73
N ASN A 439 20.02 14.05 0.27
CA ASN A 439 20.44 12.72 -0.16
C ASN A 439 19.84 12.42 -1.54
N THR A 440 20.65 11.89 -2.47
CA THR A 440 20.20 11.65 -3.85
C THR A 440 19.01 10.67 -3.95
N GLY A 441 18.92 9.69 -3.03
CA GLY A 441 17.84 8.70 -3.01
C GLY A 441 16.62 9.13 -2.20
N PHE A 442 16.81 9.92 -1.14
CA PHE A 442 15.74 10.28 -0.19
C PHE A 442 15.34 11.76 -0.25
N GLY A 443 15.92 12.54 -1.18
CA GLY A 443 15.56 13.94 -1.36
C GLY A 443 16.15 14.85 -0.28
N THR A 444 15.43 15.90 0.05
CA THR A 444 15.87 16.97 0.95
C THR A 444 15.11 16.95 2.25
N LEU A 445 15.86 17.02 3.35
CA LEU A 445 15.36 17.24 4.70
C LEU A 445 15.65 18.68 5.14
N GLU A 446 14.75 19.27 5.88
CA GLU A 446 14.98 20.54 6.57
C GLU A 446 14.92 20.32 8.07
N VAL A 447 15.98 20.67 8.80
CA VAL A 447 16.00 20.71 10.25
C VAL A 447 15.70 22.12 10.69
N VAL A 448 14.59 22.32 11.41
CA VAL A 448 14.12 23.61 11.88
C VAL A 448 14.07 23.68 13.40
N LEU A 449 14.19 24.88 13.94
CA LEU A 449 14.00 25.14 15.37
C LEU A 449 12.55 25.54 15.63
N ASP A 450 11.84 24.74 16.42
CA ASP A 450 10.48 25.05 16.84
C ASP A 450 10.45 25.50 18.30
N CYS A 451 10.01 26.71 18.52
CA CYS A 451 9.84 27.30 19.84
C CYS A 451 8.36 27.57 20.18
N SER A 452 7.41 27.03 19.41
CA SER A 452 5.98 27.35 19.53
C SER A 452 5.34 26.83 20.84
N ASN A 453 5.84 25.73 21.38
CA ASN A 453 5.29 25.10 22.58
C ASN A 453 5.92 25.58 23.92
N SER A 454 6.98 26.37 23.87
CA SER A 454 7.64 26.88 25.07
C SER A 454 8.55 28.06 24.75
N VAL A 455 8.40 29.15 25.48
CA VAL A 455 9.30 30.31 25.39
C VAL A 455 10.70 29.98 25.93
N VAL A 456 10.84 28.85 26.64
CA VAL A 456 12.08 28.48 27.37
C VAL A 456 12.77 27.27 26.71
N LYS A 457 12.05 26.45 25.93
CA LYS A 457 12.62 25.22 25.34
C LYS A 457 12.20 25.11 23.89
N CYS A 458 13.15 25.37 22.97
CA CYS A 458 13.01 25.10 21.56
C CYS A 458 13.41 23.65 21.25
N GLU A 459 12.71 23.03 20.31
CA GLU A 459 12.95 21.65 19.86
C GLU A 459 13.36 21.66 18.38
N LEU A 460 14.23 20.73 17.97
CA LEU A 460 14.53 20.53 16.56
C LEU A 460 13.47 19.65 15.93
N ARG A 461 13.02 20.03 14.74
CA ARG A 461 12.12 19.21 13.91
C ARG A 461 12.73 18.95 12.54
N VAL A 462 12.49 17.77 12.01
CA VAL A 462 12.83 17.40 10.64
C VAL A 462 11.57 17.43 9.79
N LEU A 463 11.62 18.14 8.68
CA LEU A 463 10.55 18.31 7.70
C LEU A 463 11.02 17.76 6.34
N GLY A 464 10.08 17.47 5.44
CA GLY A 464 10.36 17.11 4.06
C GLY A 464 10.56 15.63 3.78
N MET A 465 10.44 14.75 4.80
CA MET A 465 10.52 13.31 4.59
C MET A 465 9.31 12.78 3.81
N GLY A 466 9.56 11.94 2.81
CA GLY A 466 8.51 11.30 2.01
C GLY A 466 7.96 12.13 0.86
N GLY A 467 8.44 13.38 0.65
CA GLY A 467 8.02 14.23 -0.46
C GLY A 467 6.52 14.57 -0.45
N GLU A 468 5.96 14.92 -1.62
CA GLU A 468 4.55 15.31 -1.74
C GLU A 468 3.58 14.14 -1.57
N ALA A 469 3.99 12.92 -1.89
CA ALA A 469 3.16 11.71 -1.79
C ALA A 469 2.69 11.41 -0.35
N PHE A 470 3.40 11.92 0.65
CA PHE A 470 3.06 11.78 2.07
C PHE A 470 2.83 13.15 2.76
N ALA A 471 2.53 14.18 1.98
CA ALA A 471 2.50 15.57 2.49
C ALA A 471 1.52 15.78 3.66
N HIS A 472 0.45 14.98 3.74
CA HIS A 472 -0.52 15.04 4.85
C HIS A 472 -0.22 14.06 5.98
N LEU A 473 0.48 12.97 5.67
CA LEU A 473 0.92 11.94 6.61
C LEU A 473 2.40 12.05 6.93
N ALA A 474 3.11 12.99 6.29
CA ALA A 474 4.54 13.19 6.51
C ALA A 474 4.80 13.33 8.01
N PRO A 475 5.58 12.40 8.58
CA PRO A 475 5.85 12.46 10.00
C PRO A 475 6.55 13.76 10.33
N MET A 476 6.02 14.53 11.24
CA MET A 476 6.80 15.56 11.91
C MET A 476 7.71 14.86 12.89
N ILE A 477 9.01 14.86 12.62
CA ILE A 477 9.98 14.21 13.49
C ILE A 477 10.59 15.24 14.44
N TYR A 478 10.36 15.05 15.73
CA TYR A 478 11.00 15.81 16.79
C TYR A 478 12.29 15.12 17.19
N LEU A 479 13.38 15.89 17.30
CA LEU A 479 14.69 15.39 17.68
C LEU A 479 14.95 15.63 19.17
N GLU A 480 15.13 14.57 19.90
CA GLU A 480 15.49 14.55 21.33
C GLU A 480 16.98 14.21 21.49
N PRO A 481 17.80 15.08 22.13
CA PRO A 481 19.22 14.78 22.34
C PRO A 481 19.38 13.62 23.34
N MET A 482 20.08 12.57 22.94
CA MET A 482 20.34 11.41 23.77
C MET A 482 21.73 11.46 24.43
N SER A 483 22.79 11.61 23.65
CA SER A 483 24.14 11.78 24.16
C SER A 483 25.10 12.23 23.05
N GLY A 484 25.82 13.34 23.24
CA GLY A 484 26.75 13.89 22.26
C GLY A 484 26.03 14.21 20.93
N ASN A 485 26.45 13.53 19.86
CA ASN A 485 25.85 13.72 18.52
C ASN A 485 24.71 12.73 18.20
N HIS A 486 24.34 11.88 19.16
CA HIS A 486 23.26 10.91 19.00
C HIS A 486 21.93 11.48 19.51
N TRP A 487 20.91 11.37 18.67
CA TRP A 487 19.58 11.93 18.89
C TRP A 487 18.52 10.86 18.62
N LEU A 488 17.37 11.00 19.25
CA LEU A 488 16.19 10.20 18.98
C LEU A 488 15.22 11.01 18.13
N GLY A 489 14.83 10.47 16.98
CA GLY A 489 13.77 11.02 16.15
C GLY A 489 12.43 10.39 16.50
N ARG A 490 11.49 11.17 17.04
CA ARG A 490 10.10 10.74 17.26
C ARG A 490 9.18 11.35 16.21
N GLY A 491 8.61 10.51 15.35
CA GLY A 491 7.65 10.91 14.33
C GLY A 491 6.23 10.85 14.86
N TYR A 492 5.46 11.88 14.59
CA TYR A 492 4.04 11.98 14.92
C TYR A 492 3.24 12.23 13.66
N MET A 493 2.02 11.69 13.58
CA MET A 493 1.11 11.96 12.47
C MET A 493 0.73 13.44 12.45
N GLY A 494 0.92 14.08 11.31
CA GLY A 494 0.54 15.48 11.11
C GLY A 494 1.08 16.02 9.79
N GLY A 495 0.22 16.65 8.98
CA GLY A 495 0.62 17.35 7.76
C GLY A 495 1.01 18.81 8.03
N LYS A 496 1.46 19.53 6.99
CA LYS A 496 1.84 20.96 7.03
C LYS A 496 0.79 21.90 7.66
N LYS A 497 -0.46 21.45 7.82
CA LYS A 497 -1.60 22.20 8.40
C LYS A 497 -2.33 21.47 9.52
N ALA A 498 -2.03 20.20 9.79
CA ALA A 498 -2.68 19.46 10.84
C ALA A 498 -2.01 19.77 12.19
N GLN A 499 -2.81 19.99 13.21
CA GLN A 499 -2.31 19.92 14.58
C GLN A 499 -1.77 18.50 14.77
N THR A 500 -0.60 18.35 15.39
CA THR A 500 -0.06 17.05 15.77
C THR A 500 -1.10 16.29 16.58
N VAL A 501 -1.47 15.12 16.12
CA VAL A 501 -2.48 14.31 16.80
C VAL A 501 -1.87 13.57 18.01
N GLY A 502 -0.58 13.82 18.32
CA GLY A 502 0.09 13.29 19.50
C GLY A 502 0.44 11.80 19.44
N ILE A 503 0.07 11.09 18.36
CA ILE A 503 0.31 9.66 18.24
C ILE A 503 1.67 9.41 17.63
N PRO A 504 2.58 8.73 18.34
CA PRO A 504 3.84 8.31 17.77
C PRO A 504 3.62 7.26 16.69
N ILE A 505 4.16 7.51 15.50
CA ILE A 505 4.11 6.58 14.35
C ILE A 505 5.50 6.09 13.96
N LEU A 506 6.56 6.74 14.46
CA LEU A 506 7.92 6.44 14.09
C LEU A 506 8.86 6.76 15.26
N CYS A 507 9.82 5.87 15.49
CA CYS A 507 10.94 6.11 16.39
C CYS A 507 12.23 5.62 15.71
N VAL A 508 13.16 6.55 15.49
CA VAL A 508 14.39 6.28 14.73
C VAL A 508 15.63 6.86 15.38
N PRO A 509 16.79 6.19 15.25
CA PRO A 509 18.06 6.77 15.63
C PRO A 509 18.45 7.88 14.64
N VAL A 510 18.99 8.97 15.18
CA VAL A 510 19.51 10.10 14.42
C VAL A 510 20.90 10.46 14.93
N GLU A 511 21.80 10.80 14.02
CA GLU A 511 23.16 11.22 14.34
C GLU A 511 23.58 12.41 13.50
N PHE A 512 24.25 13.39 14.11
CA PHE A 512 24.85 14.51 13.41
C PHE A 512 26.37 14.35 13.32
N LYS A 513 26.94 14.63 12.15
CA LYS A 513 28.39 14.75 11.98
C LYS A 513 28.82 16.20 11.98
N VAL A 514 29.82 16.51 12.80
CA VAL A 514 30.46 17.82 12.89
C VAL A 514 31.80 17.77 12.17
N ASN A 515 32.04 18.72 11.29
CA ASN A 515 33.30 18.83 10.55
C ASN A 515 34.40 19.53 11.38
N ILE A 516 35.61 19.57 10.83
CA ILE A 516 36.79 20.19 11.48
C ILE A 516 36.63 21.70 11.74
N LEU A 517 35.66 22.36 11.13
CA LEU A 517 35.35 23.78 11.36
C LEU A 517 34.32 23.98 12.47
N GLY A 518 33.92 22.91 13.19
CA GLY A 518 32.90 22.96 14.22
C GLY A 518 31.49 23.21 13.69
N LYS A 519 31.18 22.80 12.45
CA LYS A 519 29.83 22.94 11.86
C LYS A 519 29.26 21.57 11.54
N VAL A 520 27.93 21.43 11.71
CA VAL A 520 27.21 20.22 11.26
C VAL A 520 27.39 20.09 9.74
N SER A 521 27.87 18.94 9.28
CA SER A 521 28.09 18.63 7.87
C SER A 521 27.09 17.61 7.31
N GLN A 522 26.62 16.69 8.17
CA GLN A 522 25.68 15.65 7.75
C GLN A 522 24.68 15.36 8.89
N ILE A 523 23.49 14.88 8.49
CA ILE A 523 22.54 14.21 9.38
C ILE A 523 22.35 12.78 8.89
N GLY A 524 22.47 11.80 9.78
CA GLY A 524 22.13 10.40 9.53
C GLY A 524 20.81 10.06 10.20
N VAL A 525 19.88 9.43 9.47
CA VAL A 525 18.56 9.05 9.97
C VAL A 525 18.30 7.58 9.70
N GLY A 526 17.79 6.86 10.68
CA GLY A 526 17.40 5.46 10.55
C GLY A 526 16.06 5.33 9.81
N LEU A 527 16.09 5.31 8.48
CA LEU A 527 14.88 5.31 7.63
C LEU A 527 14.35 3.92 7.28
N ARG A 528 14.82 2.87 7.93
CA ARG A 528 14.28 1.53 7.74
C ARG A 528 13.06 1.32 8.63
N LEU A 529 11.89 1.25 8.01
CA LEU A 529 10.64 0.97 8.70
C LEU A 529 10.48 -0.52 9.07
N GLU A 530 11.30 -1.40 8.50
CA GLU A 530 11.21 -2.86 8.66
C GLU A 530 12.00 -3.41 9.86
N GLY A 531 12.61 -2.52 10.65
CA GLY A 531 13.40 -2.89 11.84
C GLY A 531 14.78 -3.49 11.52
N GLY A 532 15.62 -3.67 12.55
CA GLY A 532 16.95 -4.25 12.48
C GLY A 532 18.08 -3.23 12.47
N ASP A 533 19.34 -3.72 12.55
CA ASP A 533 20.58 -2.93 12.57
C ASP A 533 20.93 -2.28 11.22
N ALA A 534 19.95 -1.62 10.62
CA ALA A 534 20.16 -0.95 9.34
C ALA A 534 21.06 0.27 9.50
N PRO A 535 22.03 0.48 8.61
CA PRO A 535 22.84 1.68 8.63
C PRO A 535 21.97 2.93 8.43
N LEU A 536 22.39 4.03 9.08
CA LEU A 536 21.76 5.33 8.89
C LEU A 536 21.88 5.77 7.43
N VAL A 537 20.81 6.38 6.93
CA VAL A 537 20.85 7.10 5.65
C VAL A 537 21.41 8.50 5.92
N TRP A 538 22.53 8.84 5.27
CA TRP A 538 23.22 10.10 5.47
C TRP A 538 22.81 11.14 4.45
N PHE A 539 22.49 12.34 4.92
CA PHE A 539 22.16 13.52 4.12
C PHE A 539 23.26 14.56 4.32
N ASP A 540 23.80 15.06 3.21
CA ASP A 540 24.82 16.10 3.22
C ASP A 540 24.19 17.47 3.42
N ARG A 541 24.79 18.34 4.22
CA ARG A 541 24.31 19.71 4.40
C ARG A 541 24.41 20.48 3.09
N VAL A 542 23.31 21.10 2.69
CA VAL A 542 23.27 22.00 1.53
C VAL A 542 23.98 23.31 1.91
N ILE A 543 25.04 23.61 1.19
CA ILE A 543 25.76 24.87 1.35
C ILE A 543 25.21 25.83 0.29
N VAL A 544 24.39 26.78 0.71
CA VAL A 544 23.98 27.90 -0.16
C VAL A 544 25.20 28.81 -0.29
N PRO A 545 25.77 29.01 -1.51
CA PRO A 545 26.80 30.00 -1.68
C PRO A 545 26.26 31.36 -1.25
N LEU A 546 26.98 32.06 -0.36
CA LEU A 546 26.68 33.45 -0.10
C LEU A 546 26.81 34.16 -1.46
N GLU A 547 25.71 34.74 -1.94
CA GLU A 547 25.78 35.67 -3.10
C GLU A 547 26.77 36.76 -2.73
N ALA A 548 27.83 36.89 -3.55
CA ALA A 548 28.92 37.83 -3.39
C ALA A 548 28.51 39.27 -3.71
#